data_41968e431c511dfece635ef4bd6d731e
#
_entry.id   41968e431c511dfece635ef4bd6d731e
#
_cell.length_a   1.000
_cell.length_b   1.000
_cell.length_c   1.000
_cell.angle_alpha   90.00
_cell.angle_beta   90.00
_cell.angle_gamma   90.00
#
_symmetry.space_group_name_H-M   'P 1'
#
loop_
_entity.id
_entity.type
_entity.pdbx_description
1 polymer ?
#
loop_
_entity_poly.entity_id
_entity_poly.type
_entity_poly.pdbx_seq_one_letter_code
_entity_poly.pdbx_strand_id
1 'polypeptide(L)'
;NRQESGNRTAPSAMNRQDVKIYICTKNASYLYDHKAHAMIPVNDGDVRPADAPICLILVTDTAEPWAAMDAGIVSQNISLFCSGTGLATYPRASMNKDALAKTLKLTSLQTPMLCHPVGYKK
;
A
#
# COMPACT_ATOMS: atom_id res chain seq x y z
N ASN A 1 2.31 1.46 10.18
CA ASN A 1 3.66 1.18 9.67
C ASN A 1 4.65 2.30 10.06
N ARG A 2 4.60 2.73 11.31
CA ARG A 2 5.40 3.85 11.79
C ARG A 2 5.77 3.68 13.26
N GLN A 3 7.01 4.04 13.59
CA GLN A 3 7.48 4.24 14.95
C GLN A 3 7.48 5.74 15.27
N GLU A 4 7.59 6.12 16.53
CA GLU A 4 7.64 7.54 16.94
C GLU A 4 8.76 8.32 16.27
N SER A 5 9.89 7.66 16.02
CA SER A 5 11.04 8.22 15.28
C SER A 5 10.75 8.53 13.81
N GLY A 6 9.58 8.10 13.29
CA GLY A 6 9.26 8.16 11.87
C GLY A 6 9.78 6.96 11.06
N ASN A 7 10.46 6.03 11.68
CA ASN A 7 10.94 4.82 11.03
C ASN A 7 9.78 3.86 10.75
N ARG A 8 9.95 3.05 9.71
CA ARG A 8 8.98 2.00 9.38
C ARG A 8 9.07 0.83 10.35
N THR A 9 7.96 0.14 10.56
CA THR A 9 7.93 -1.09 11.38
C THR A 9 8.32 -2.33 10.57
N ALA A 10 8.14 -2.29 9.25
CA ALA A 10 8.48 -3.41 8.38
C ALA A 10 9.96 -3.35 7.98
N PRO A 11 10.73 -4.45 8.15
CA PRO A 11 12.07 -4.52 7.58
C PRO A 11 12.03 -4.67 6.06
N SER A 12 13.15 -4.41 5.41
CA SER A 12 13.31 -4.62 3.97
C SER A 12 14.72 -5.12 3.65
N ALA A 13 14.87 -5.75 2.50
CA ALA A 13 16.17 -6.26 2.06
C ALA A 13 17.18 -5.11 2.01
N MET A 14 18.32 -5.29 2.69
CA MET A 14 19.38 -4.28 2.77
C MET A 14 18.89 -2.89 3.21
N ASN A 15 17.80 -2.85 3.97
CA ASN A 15 17.15 -1.61 4.44
C ASN A 15 16.82 -0.63 3.30
N ARG A 16 16.46 -1.13 2.14
CA ARG A 16 16.16 -0.28 0.98
C ARG A 16 14.83 0.46 1.10
N GLN A 17 13.91 -0.05 1.92
CA GLN A 17 12.60 0.56 2.18
C GLN A 17 11.87 0.87 0.87
N ASP A 18 11.84 -0.12 -0.01
CA ASP A 18 11.44 -0.01 -1.41
C ASP A 18 9.93 -0.19 -1.65
N VAL A 19 9.15 -0.27 -0.57
CA VAL A 19 7.68 -0.40 -0.67
C VAL A 19 7.02 0.90 -0.26
N LYS A 20 6.21 1.46 -1.17
CA LYS A 20 5.33 2.59 -0.89
C LYS A 20 3.89 2.12 -0.74
N ILE A 21 3.15 2.77 0.13
CA ILE A 21 1.74 2.49 0.35
C ILE A 21 0.90 3.64 -0.17
N TYR A 22 0.02 3.35 -1.12
CA TYR A 22 -0.99 4.27 -1.60
C TYR A 22 -2.33 3.92 -0.98
N ILE A 23 -3.09 4.95 -0.63
CA ILE A 23 -4.40 4.80 0.03
C ILE A 23 -5.45 5.29 -0.95
N CYS A 24 -6.31 4.38 -1.40
CA CYS A 24 -7.38 4.69 -2.32
C CYS A 24 -8.72 4.69 -1.57
N THR A 25 -9.40 5.81 -1.59
CA THR A 25 -10.74 5.99 -1.02
C THR A 25 -11.75 6.22 -2.15
N LYS A 26 -13.02 6.31 -1.81
CA LYS A 26 -14.07 6.62 -2.77
C LYS A 26 -13.84 7.96 -3.48
N ASN A 27 -13.19 8.92 -2.83
CA ASN A 27 -13.09 10.29 -3.32
C ASN A 27 -11.73 10.65 -3.90
N ALA A 28 -10.66 9.99 -3.44
CA ALA A 28 -9.29 10.37 -3.82
C ALA A 28 -8.29 9.27 -3.51
N SER A 29 -7.07 9.45 -4.03
CA SER A 29 -5.93 8.59 -3.73
C SER A 29 -4.81 9.41 -3.11
N TYR A 30 -4.06 8.77 -2.21
CA TYR A 30 -3.01 9.41 -1.43
C TYR A 30 -1.77 8.52 -1.36
N LEU A 31 -0.61 9.16 -1.25
CA LEU A 31 0.64 8.48 -0.88
C LEU A 31 0.86 8.65 0.62
N TYR A 32 1.13 7.56 1.33
CA TYR A 32 1.48 7.64 2.73
C TYR A 32 2.93 8.05 2.92
N ASP A 33 3.14 9.13 3.68
CA ASP A 33 4.46 9.60 4.11
C ASP A 33 4.72 9.12 5.54
N HIS A 34 5.62 8.15 5.69
CA HIS A 34 5.90 7.55 6.99
C HIS A 34 6.66 8.49 7.94
N LYS A 35 7.40 9.45 7.43
CA LYS A 35 8.14 10.42 8.26
C LYS A 35 7.20 11.45 8.84
N ALA A 36 6.38 12.07 8.01
CA ALA A 36 5.40 13.06 8.44
C ALA A 36 4.15 12.43 9.07
N HIS A 37 3.95 11.12 8.90
CA HIS A 37 2.72 10.41 9.26
C HIS A 37 1.49 11.10 8.67
N ALA A 38 1.52 11.29 7.37
CA ALA A 38 0.52 12.06 6.65
C ALA A 38 0.17 11.40 5.31
N MET A 39 -1.00 11.74 4.79
CA MET A 39 -1.45 11.33 3.46
C MET A 39 -1.24 12.49 2.49
N ILE A 40 -0.45 12.26 1.44
CA ILE A 40 -0.15 13.25 0.42
C ILE A 40 -1.09 13.01 -0.75
N PRO A 41 -1.94 13.99 -1.16
CA PRO A 41 -2.86 13.80 -2.28
C PRO A 41 -2.12 13.48 -3.58
N VAL A 42 -2.63 12.50 -4.34
CA VAL A 42 -2.07 12.10 -5.63
C VAL A 42 -3.08 12.28 -6.74
N ASN A 43 -4.33 11.86 -6.54
CA ASN A 43 -5.35 11.89 -7.59
C ASN A 43 -6.75 12.00 -6.98
N ASP A 44 -7.65 12.69 -7.66
CA ASP A 44 -9.07 12.73 -7.32
C ASP A 44 -9.80 11.57 -7.97
N GLY A 45 -10.93 11.18 -7.38
CA GLY A 45 -11.80 10.14 -7.91
C GLY A 45 -11.58 8.78 -7.30
N ASP A 46 -12.46 7.86 -7.66
CA ASP A 46 -12.47 6.49 -7.13
C ASP A 46 -11.69 5.57 -8.04
N VAL A 47 -10.53 5.13 -7.58
CA VAL A 47 -9.68 4.17 -8.30
C VAL A 47 -9.46 2.88 -7.51
N ARG A 48 -10.32 2.61 -6.53
CA ARG A 48 -10.21 1.40 -5.71
C ARG A 48 -10.33 0.15 -6.59
N PRO A 49 -9.39 -0.81 -6.49
CA PRO A 49 -9.50 -2.08 -7.23
C PRO A 49 -10.59 -3.01 -6.71
N ALA A 50 -11.11 -2.77 -5.53
CA ALA A 50 -12.12 -3.60 -4.89
C ALA A 50 -13.16 -2.74 -4.18
N ASP A 51 -14.36 -3.31 -3.99
CA ASP A 51 -15.45 -2.64 -3.26
C ASP A 51 -15.23 -2.78 -1.75
N ALA A 52 -14.51 -1.83 -1.20
CA ALA A 52 -14.21 -1.74 0.23
C ALA A 52 -14.10 -0.26 0.60
N PRO A 53 -14.28 0.13 1.88
CA PRO A 53 -14.15 1.54 2.29
C PRO A 53 -12.83 2.16 1.86
N ILE A 54 -11.71 1.43 2.02
CA ILE A 54 -10.41 1.83 1.48
C ILE A 54 -9.70 0.64 0.86
N CYS A 55 -8.79 0.93 -0.07
CA CYS A 55 -7.86 -0.05 -0.62
C CYS A 55 -6.44 0.49 -0.44
N LEU A 56 -5.58 -0.32 0.16
CA LEU A 56 -4.15 -0.01 0.28
C LEU A 56 -3.43 -0.68 -0.87
N ILE A 57 -2.69 0.09 -1.66
CA ILE A 57 -1.91 -0.43 -2.77
C ILE A 57 -0.44 -0.42 -2.38
N LEU A 58 0.17 -1.58 -2.36
CA LEU A 58 1.59 -1.74 -2.08
C LEU A 58 2.35 -1.68 -3.40
N VAL A 59 3.17 -0.66 -3.54
CA VAL A 59 3.92 -0.37 -4.76
C VAL A 59 5.41 -0.52 -4.47
N THR A 60 6.11 -1.29 -5.28
CA THR A 60 7.57 -1.43 -5.16
C THR A 60 8.28 -0.43 -6.04
N ASP A 61 9.38 0.15 -5.54
CA ASP A 61 10.16 1.17 -6.23
C ASP A 61 11.19 0.60 -7.19
N THR A 62 11.35 -0.73 -7.22
CA THR A 62 12.34 -1.42 -8.03
C THR A 62 11.79 -2.73 -8.57
N ALA A 63 12.35 -3.20 -9.69
CA ALA A 63 12.02 -4.49 -10.28
C ALA A 63 12.89 -5.65 -9.76
N GLU A 64 13.76 -5.39 -8.78
CA GLU A 64 14.64 -6.43 -8.22
C GLU A 64 13.84 -7.55 -7.52
N PRO A 65 14.36 -8.79 -7.50
CA PRO A 65 13.60 -9.93 -6.95
C PRO A 65 13.17 -9.77 -5.50
N TRP A 66 13.96 -9.10 -4.66
CA TRP A 66 13.62 -8.89 -3.24
C TRP A 66 12.42 -7.94 -3.04
N ALA A 67 12.05 -7.16 -4.06
CA ALA A 67 10.94 -6.22 -3.93
C ALA A 67 9.63 -6.94 -3.60
N ALA A 68 9.36 -8.06 -4.23
CA ALA A 68 8.17 -8.86 -3.95
C ALA A 68 8.17 -9.40 -2.53
N MET A 69 9.34 -9.82 -2.01
CA MET A 69 9.47 -10.25 -0.62
C MET A 69 9.18 -9.09 0.35
N ASP A 70 9.74 -7.93 0.08
CA ASP A 70 9.52 -6.74 0.92
C ASP A 70 8.04 -6.33 0.93
N ALA A 71 7.36 -6.40 -0.22
CA ALA A 71 5.92 -6.17 -0.30
C ALA A 71 5.14 -7.17 0.56
N GLY A 72 5.54 -8.44 0.55
CA GLY A 72 4.94 -9.48 1.39
C GLY A 72 5.10 -9.21 2.88
N ILE A 73 6.25 -8.68 3.30
CA ILE A 73 6.49 -8.31 4.70
C ILE A 73 5.53 -7.18 5.13
N VAL A 74 5.41 -6.14 4.32
CA VAL A 74 4.48 -5.03 4.57
C VAL A 74 3.03 -5.53 4.59
N SER A 75 2.67 -6.40 3.64
CA SER A 75 1.35 -7.02 3.57
C SER A 75 0.99 -7.73 4.87
N GLN A 76 1.92 -8.50 5.44
CA GLN A 76 1.65 -9.22 6.69
C GLN A 76 1.47 -8.26 7.87
N ASN A 77 2.21 -7.17 7.92
CA ASN A 77 2.00 -6.14 8.96
C ASN A 77 0.60 -5.54 8.87
N ILE A 78 0.09 -5.29 7.67
CA ILE A 78 -1.28 -4.80 7.46
C ILE A 78 -2.28 -5.83 7.97
N SER A 79 -2.09 -7.10 7.63
CA SER A 79 -2.97 -8.20 8.05
C SER A 79 -3.01 -8.33 9.58
N LEU A 80 -1.86 -8.26 10.22
CA LEU A 80 -1.76 -8.34 11.68
C LEU A 80 -2.45 -7.15 12.37
N PHE A 81 -2.24 -5.96 11.87
CA PHE A 81 -2.89 -4.75 12.41
C PHE A 81 -4.41 -4.86 12.30
N CYS A 82 -4.91 -5.23 11.15
CA CYS A 82 -6.36 -5.38 10.94
C CYS A 82 -6.94 -6.45 11.85
N SER A 83 -6.27 -7.59 11.98
CA SER A 83 -6.72 -8.67 12.87
C SER A 83 -6.80 -8.20 14.33
N GLY A 84 -5.81 -7.41 14.78
CA GLY A 84 -5.77 -6.91 16.15
C GLY A 84 -6.72 -5.76 16.46
N THR A 85 -7.29 -5.11 15.45
CA THR A 85 -8.14 -3.92 15.62
C THR A 85 -9.59 -4.11 15.18
N GLY A 86 -10.00 -5.34 14.87
CA GLY A 86 -11.38 -5.64 14.45
C GLY A 86 -11.69 -5.28 13.00
N LEU A 87 -10.68 -5.03 12.19
CA LEU A 87 -10.83 -4.80 10.76
C LEU A 87 -10.64 -6.10 9.97
N ALA A 88 -11.19 -6.14 8.77
CA ALA A 88 -11.03 -7.25 7.83
C ALA A 88 -10.20 -6.79 6.64
N THR A 89 -9.28 -7.62 6.20
CA THR A 89 -8.47 -7.41 5.02
C THR A 89 -7.96 -8.73 4.46
N TYR A 90 -7.52 -8.72 3.21
CA TYR A 90 -6.80 -9.84 2.62
C TYR A 90 -5.87 -9.30 1.53
N PRO A 91 -4.70 -9.93 1.29
CA PRO A 91 -3.84 -9.54 0.19
C PRO A 91 -4.41 -10.04 -1.14
N ARG A 92 -4.34 -9.20 -2.16
CA ARG A 92 -4.86 -9.48 -3.48
C ARG A 92 -3.89 -8.94 -4.53
N ALA A 93 -3.45 -9.81 -5.45
CA ALA A 93 -2.60 -9.40 -6.57
C ALA A 93 -3.42 -9.04 -7.82
N SER A 94 -4.67 -9.48 -7.90
CA SER A 94 -5.55 -9.23 -9.03
C SER A 94 -6.04 -7.79 -9.04
N MET A 95 -5.52 -6.97 -9.97
CA MET A 95 -5.90 -5.57 -10.16
C MET A 95 -5.42 -5.10 -11.53
N ASN A 96 -6.00 -4.02 -12.05
CA ASN A 96 -5.53 -3.41 -13.29
C ASN A 96 -4.29 -2.57 -13.00
N LYS A 97 -3.11 -3.17 -13.09
CA LYS A 97 -1.84 -2.53 -12.75
C LYS A 97 -1.51 -1.35 -13.65
N ASP A 98 -1.81 -1.44 -14.94
CA ASP A 98 -1.53 -0.36 -15.89
C ASP A 98 -2.38 0.88 -15.61
N ALA A 99 -3.67 0.70 -15.33
CA ALA A 99 -4.55 1.80 -14.96
C ALA A 99 -4.11 2.46 -13.66
N LEU A 100 -3.73 1.66 -12.65
CA LEU A 100 -3.23 2.16 -11.37
C LEU A 100 -1.92 2.92 -11.54
N ALA A 101 -1.01 2.42 -12.37
CA ALA A 101 0.26 3.10 -12.61
C ALA A 101 0.05 4.51 -13.19
N LYS A 102 -0.91 4.68 -14.08
CA LYS A 102 -1.27 6.00 -14.63
C LYS A 102 -1.90 6.89 -13.57
N THR A 103 -2.91 6.37 -12.86
CA THR A 103 -3.67 7.13 -11.87
C THR A 103 -2.82 7.56 -10.70
N LEU A 104 -1.97 6.67 -10.18
CA LEU A 104 -1.08 6.96 -9.06
C LEU A 104 0.21 7.66 -9.50
N LYS A 105 0.37 7.96 -10.79
CA LYS A 105 1.53 8.68 -11.35
C LYS A 105 2.85 7.97 -11.06
N LEU A 106 2.85 6.65 -11.22
CA LEU A 106 4.03 5.83 -10.95
C LEU A 106 5.08 5.97 -12.07
N THR A 107 6.33 5.79 -11.70
CA THR A 107 7.44 5.70 -12.67
C THR A 107 7.49 4.33 -13.33
N SER A 108 8.31 4.18 -14.39
CA SER A 108 8.45 2.91 -15.11
C SER A 108 9.05 1.79 -14.24
N LEU A 109 9.78 2.12 -13.18
CA LEU A 109 10.36 1.15 -12.25
C LEU A 109 9.41 0.73 -11.14
N GLN A 110 8.36 1.50 -10.91
CA GLN A 110 7.40 1.23 -9.83
C GLN A 110 6.33 0.26 -10.32
N THR A 111 6.02 -0.73 -9.48
CA THR A 111 5.04 -1.77 -9.80
C THR A 111 4.04 -1.92 -8.66
N PRO A 112 2.71 -1.80 -8.93
CA PRO A 112 1.71 -2.22 -7.96
C PRO A 112 1.78 -3.74 -7.77
N MET A 113 2.09 -4.17 -6.54
CA MET A 113 2.28 -5.60 -6.23
C MET A 113 1.06 -6.23 -5.61
N LEU A 114 0.50 -5.58 -4.59
CA LEU A 114 -0.61 -6.11 -3.82
C LEU A 114 -1.60 -5.00 -3.51
N CYS A 115 -2.86 -5.39 -3.41
CA CYS A 115 -3.94 -4.57 -2.90
C CYS A 115 -4.48 -5.19 -1.62
N HIS A 116 -4.66 -4.37 -0.60
CA HIS A 116 -5.38 -4.74 0.62
C HIS A 116 -6.68 -3.96 0.69
N PRO A 117 -7.82 -4.55 0.28
CA PRO A 117 -9.12 -3.98 0.64
C PRO A 117 -9.28 -4.04 2.16
N VAL A 118 -9.71 -2.95 2.77
CA VAL A 118 -9.87 -2.87 4.23
C VAL A 118 -11.27 -2.39 4.56
N GLY A 119 -11.93 -3.10 5.46
CA GLY A 119 -13.26 -2.75 5.94
C GLY A 119 -13.49 -3.30 7.33
N TYR A 120 -14.69 -3.10 7.84
CA TYR A 120 -15.08 -3.63 9.14
C TYR A 120 -15.52 -5.08 9.01
N LYS A 121 -15.24 -5.88 10.03
CA LYS A 121 -15.77 -7.26 10.11
C LYS A 121 -17.29 -7.21 10.25
N LYS A 122 -17.95 -8.12 9.57
CA LYS A 122 -19.39 -8.32 9.69
C LYS A 122 -19.73 -9.25 10.86
#